data_bab0d8da181155435b62bfac3ce18da0
#
_entry.id   bab0d8da181155435b62bfac3ce18da0
#
_cell.length_a   1.000
_cell.length_b   1.000
_cell.length_c   1.000
_cell.angle_alpha   90.00
_cell.angle_beta   90.00
_cell.angle_gamma   90.00
#
_symmetry.space_group_name_H-M   'P 1'
#
loop_
_entity.id
_entity.type
_entity.pdbx_description
1 polymer ?
#
loop_
_entity_poly.entity_id
_entity_poly.type
_entity_poly.pdbx_seq_one_letter_code
_entity_poly.pdbx_strand_id
1 'polypeptide(L)'
;MKKYVLFLFLLQIPMFAQWNTSAIKLGTFIPSSAGAGFMVGYEGGHFFDPQFSLGWSIDWFHANYTDAQVVNDLNGIPLDQIPGTTGSTNELRAKTNIHDFPIMALATVRFPVTPLSDVYINGGLGFEALFIDYSNYQNPSQNDFKTAFDFNWTLGVGGTYGFSKKAEVFAELGYHSSAPSWDYQVTDANGYKHTFQRTFDMSGMMLRAGVRFYY
;
A
#
# COMPACT_ATOMS: atom_id res chain seq x y z
N MET A 1 9.25 -27.65 22.76
CA MET A 1 8.60 -28.49 21.74
C MET A 1 7.15 -28.10 21.41
N LYS A 2 6.41 -27.34 22.23
CA LYS A 2 4.99 -26.96 21.96
C LYS A 2 4.78 -25.80 20.95
N LYS A 3 5.80 -25.03 20.62
CA LYS A 3 5.69 -23.86 19.72
C LYS A 3 5.75 -24.22 18.22
N TYR A 4 6.27 -25.39 17.87
CA TYR A 4 6.38 -25.81 16.46
C TYR A 4 5.17 -26.61 15.95
N VAL A 5 4.32 -27.08 16.85
CA VAL A 5 3.11 -27.84 16.50
C VAL A 5 2.04 -26.92 15.88
N LEU A 6 1.97 -25.67 16.31
CA LEU A 6 1.01 -24.68 15.74
C LEU A 6 1.36 -24.30 14.30
N PHE A 7 2.65 -24.27 13.96
CA PHE A 7 3.11 -23.94 12.61
C PHE A 7 2.87 -25.09 11.61
N LEU A 8 2.90 -26.32 12.08
CA LEU A 8 2.61 -27.52 11.25
C LEU A 8 1.09 -27.69 10.97
N PHE A 9 0.21 -27.18 11.83
CA PHE A 9 -1.22 -27.21 11.60
C PHE A 9 -1.68 -26.18 10.53
N LEU A 10 -0.96 -25.09 10.35
CA LEU A 10 -1.23 -24.11 9.29
C LEU A 10 -0.82 -24.59 7.89
N LEU A 11 0.03 -25.64 7.81
CA LEU A 11 0.49 -26.24 6.54
C LEU A 11 -0.41 -27.37 6.04
N GLN A 12 -1.42 -27.79 6.82
CA GLN A 12 -2.35 -28.86 6.45
C GLN A 12 -3.73 -28.32 6.07
N ILE A 13 -3.81 -27.20 5.33
CA ILE A 13 -5.04 -26.83 4.66
C ILE A 13 -5.22 -27.84 3.51
N PRO A 14 -6.25 -28.70 3.56
CA PRO A 14 -6.45 -29.69 2.49
C PRO A 14 -6.61 -28.95 1.17
N MET A 15 -5.76 -29.23 0.21
CA MET A 15 -5.85 -28.76 -1.16
C MET A 15 -7.09 -29.40 -1.82
N PHE A 16 -8.26 -28.85 -1.57
CA PHE A 16 -9.42 -29.11 -2.40
C PHE A 16 -9.27 -28.32 -3.69
N ALA A 17 -8.75 -28.97 -4.72
CA ALA A 17 -8.19 -28.41 -5.94
C ALA A 17 -9.19 -27.75 -6.91
N GLN A 18 -10.43 -27.51 -6.54
CA GLN A 18 -11.44 -26.98 -7.46
C GLN A 18 -11.85 -25.51 -7.24
N TRP A 19 -11.31 -24.86 -6.21
CA TRP A 19 -11.79 -23.55 -5.75
C TRP A 19 -10.67 -22.55 -5.47
N ASN A 20 -9.47 -22.85 -5.98
CA ASN A 20 -8.34 -21.93 -5.84
C ASN A 20 -8.42 -20.83 -6.90
N THR A 21 -8.00 -19.66 -6.50
CA THR A 21 -7.97 -18.49 -7.38
C THR A 21 -6.64 -17.78 -7.33
N SER A 22 -6.28 -17.18 -8.44
CA SER A 22 -5.22 -16.19 -8.51
C SER A 22 -5.69 -14.99 -9.33
N ALA A 23 -5.30 -13.78 -8.94
CA ALA A 23 -5.67 -12.57 -9.65
C ALA A 23 -4.49 -11.61 -9.77
N ILE A 24 -4.45 -10.90 -10.88
CA ILE A 24 -3.57 -9.75 -11.09
C ILE A 24 -4.45 -8.50 -11.09
N LYS A 25 -4.03 -7.49 -10.32
CA LYS A 25 -4.74 -6.22 -10.12
C LYS A 25 -3.89 -5.06 -10.57
N LEU A 26 -4.51 -4.08 -11.20
CA LEU A 26 -3.94 -2.80 -11.54
C LEU A 26 -4.90 -1.71 -11.07
N GLY A 27 -4.37 -0.57 -10.63
CA GLY A 27 -5.24 0.50 -10.18
C GLY A 27 -4.50 1.77 -9.80
N THR A 28 -5.24 2.61 -9.14
CA THR A 28 -4.74 3.83 -8.51
C THR A 28 -5.13 3.86 -7.04
N PHE A 29 -4.26 4.43 -6.24
CA PHE A 29 -4.47 4.69 -4.83
C PHE A 29 -4.20 6.16 -4.54
N ILE A 30 -5.04 6.76 -3.72
CA ILE A 30 -5.00 8.19 -3.38
C ILE A 30 -4.90 8.29 -1.85
N PRO A 31 -3.71 8.16 -1.27
CA PRO A 31 -3.50 8.32 0.17
C PRO A 31 -3.58 9.77 0.60
N SER A 32 -3.91 10.00 1.87
CA SER A 32 -4.07 11.35 2.45
C SER A 32 -2.77 12.16 2.45
N SER A 33 -1.63 11.52 2.73
CA SER A 33 -0.33 12.21 2.84
C SER A 33 0.48 12.21 1.55
N ALA A 34 0.01 11.55 0.49
CA ALA A 34 0.69 11.55 -0.81
C ALA A 34 -0.30 11.83 -1.94
N GLY A 35 0.21 12.18 -3.10
CA GLY A 35 -0.61 12.28 -4.30
C GLY A 35 -1.09 10.93 -4.81
N ALA A 36 -2.03 10.95 -5.76
CA ALA A 36 -2.47 9.75 -6.44
C ALA A 36 -1.28 9.03 -7.10
N GLY A 37 -1.22 7.73 -6.90
CA GLY A 37 -0.18 6.88 -7.45
C GLY A 37 -0.74 5.63 -8.11
N PHE A 38 0.15 4.92 -8.77
CA PHE A 38 -0.13 3.67 -9.45
C PHE A 38 0.00 2.49 -8.48
N MET A 39 -0.87 1.50 -8.64
CA MET A 39 -0.86 0.29 -7.83
C MET A 39 -0.92 -0.96 -8.72
N VAL A 40 -0.08 -1.94 -8.42
CA VAL A 40 -0.09 -3.28 -9.00
C VAL A 40 -0.19 -4.28 -7.88
N GLY A 41 -0.98 -5.34 -8.04
CA GLY A 41 -1.08 -6.36 -7.03
C GLY A 41 -1.34 -7.75 -7.57
N TYR A 42 -1.03 -8.70 -6.73
CA TYR A 42 -1.36 -10.10 -6.91
C TYR A 42 -2.18 -10.60 -5.72
N GLU A 43 -3.17 -11.41 -6.01
CA GLU A 43 -4.07 -11.99 -5.02
C GLU A 43 -4.17 -13.49 -5.23
N GLY A 44 -4.09 -14.25 -4.15
CA GLY A 44 -4.37 -15.67 -4.11
C GLY A 44 -5.49 -15.96 -3.13
N GLY A 45 -6.36 -16.93 -3.43
CA GLY A 45 -7.48 -17.23 -2.56
C GLY A 45 -8.03 -18.63 -2.75
N HIS A 46 -8.90 -19.00 -1.82
CA HIS A 46 -9.64 -20.24 -1.84
C HIS A 46 -11.12 -19.97 -1.52
N PHE A 47 -12.02 -20.44 -2.37
CA PHE A 47 -13.44 -20.41 -2.13
C PHE A 47 -13.86 -21.63 -1.32
N PHE A 48 -14.53 -21.41 -0.20
CA PHE A 48 -15.13 -22.48 0.64
C PHE A 48 -16.52 -22.87 0.14
N ASP A 49 -17.19 -21.89 -0.45
CA ASP A 49 -18.46 -22.06 -1.17
C ASP A 49 -18.51 -21.00 -2.29
N PRO A 50 -19.54 -21.02 -3.19
CA PRO A 50 -19.65 -20.06 -4.29
C PRO A 50 -19.66 -18.59 -3.87
N GLN A 51 -19.98 -18.28 -2.62
CA GLN A 51 -20.17 -16.92 -2.13
C GLN A 51 -19.05 -16.44 -1.21
N PHE A 52 -18.30 -17.35 -0.56
CA PHE A 52 -17.31 -16.98 0.45
C PHE A 52 -15.91 -17.49 0.11
N SER A 53 -14.94 -16.60 0.15
CA SER A 53 -13.53 -16.95 0.00
C SER A 53 -12.66 -16.29 1.07
N LEU A 54 -11.57 -16.98 1.40
CA LEU A 54 -10.44 -16.42 2.11
C LEU A 54 -9.21 -16.42 1.20
N GLY A 55 -8.38 -15.42 1.36
CA GLY A 55 -7.21 -15.26 0.52
C GLY A 55 -6.16 -14.37 1.15
N TRP A 56 -5.21 -13.99 0.32
CA TRP A 56 -4.16 -13.06 0.64
C TRP A 56 -3.85 -12.19 -0.58
N SER A 57 -3.30 -11.02 -0.36
CA SER A 57 -2.75 -10.19 -1.43
C SER A 57 -1.41 -9.60 -1.04
N ILE A 58 -0.63 -9.31 -2.05
CA ILE A 58 0.51 -8.43 -2.00
C ILE A 58 0.33 -7.39 -3.07
N ASP A 59 0.38 -6.12 -2.67
CA ASP A 59 0.25 -4.99 -3.58
C ASP A 59 1.56 -4.18 -3.55
N TRP A 60 1.84 -3.46 -4.61
CA TRP A 60 2.88 -2.46 -4.70
C TRP A 60 2.27 -1.16 -5.17
N PHE A 61 2.41 -0.14 -4.36
CA PHE A 61 2.03 1.23 -4.68
C PHE A 61 3.27 2.07 -4.92
N HIS A 62 3.18 2.94 -5.91
CA HIS A 62 4.21 3.92 -6.20
C HIS A 62 3.59 5.27 -6.49
N ALA A 63 4.13 6.30 -5.85
CA ALA A 63 3.83 7.70 -6.13
C ALA A 63 5.08 8.56 -6.06
N ASN A 64 5.11 9.57 -6.93
CA ASN A 64 6.03 10.70 -6.79
C ASN A 64 5.31 11.79 -6.00
N TYR A 65 5.94 12.25 -4.95
CA TYR A 65 5.36 13.21 -4.02
C TYR A 65 6.32 14.37 -3.77
N THR A 66 5.77 15.58 -3.67
CA THR A 66 6.52 16.76 -3.23
C THR A 66 6.07 17.11 -1.82
N ASP A 67 6.95 16.98 -0.84
CA ASP A 67 6.62 17.27 0.55
C ASP A 67 6.42 18.78 0.74
N ALA A 68 5.16 19.20 0.80
CA ALA A 68 4.80 20.61 0.94
C ALA A 68 5.30 21.23 2.27
N GLN A 69 5.42 20.43 3.33
CA GLN A 69 5.97 20.91 4.59
C GLN A 69 7.47 21.17 4.44
N VAL A 70 8.21 20.29 3.81
CA VAL A 70 9.64 20.51 3.52
C VAL A 70 9.84 21.73 2.61
N VAL A 71 8.96 21.93 1.59
CA VAL A 71 8.99 23.13 0.75
C VAL A 71 8.78 24.38 1.60
N ASN A 72 7.80 24.39 2.50
CA ASN A 72 7.50 25.54 3.36
C ASN A 72 8.62 25.81 4.36
N ASP A 73 9.21 24.77 4.95
CA ASP A 73 10.34 24.89 5.87
C ASP A 73 11.56 25.46 5.17
N LEU A 74 11.85 25.00 3.94
CA LEU A 74 12.93 25.54 3.11
C LEU A 74 12.68 27.00 2.66
N ASN A 75 11.42 27.35 2.37
CA ASN A 75 11.05 28.73 2.01
C ASN A 75 11.11 29.69 3.20
N GLY A 76 11.00 29.19 4.43
CA GLY A 76 11.15 29.95 5.66
C GLY A 76 12.60 30.31 6.01
N ILE A 77 13.60 29.70 5.34
CA ILE A 77 15.02 30.00 5.54
C ILE A 77 15.41 31.15 4.60
N PRO A 78 16.03 32.25 5.10
CA PRO A 78 16.51 33.35 4.26
C PRO A 78 17.41 32.85 3.12
N LEU A 79 17.14 33.29 1.89
CA LEU A 79 17.83 32.83 0.66
C LEU A 79 19.34 33.08 0.66
N ASP A 80 19.83 34.05 1.45
CA ASP A 80 21.23 34.38 1.64
C ASP A 80 22.03 33.30 2.42
N GLN A 81 21.30 32.40 3.12
CA GLN A 81 21.90 31.32 3.89
C GLN A 81 22.09 30.01 3.09
N ILE A 82 21.45 29.90 1.92
CA ILE A 82 21.57 28.71 1.07
C ILE A 82 22.05 29.13 -0.33
N PRO A 83 23.34 29.01 -0.63
CA PRO A 83 23.89 29.41 -1.94
C PRO A 83 23.19 28.64 -3.09
N GLY A 84 22.65 29.36 -4.06
CA GLY A 84 22.12 28.81 -5.32
C GLY A 84 20.65 28.40 -5.31
N THR A 85 19.84 28.84 -4.35
CA THR A 85 18.41 28.53 -4.30
C THR A 85 17.53 29.62 -4.90
N THR A 86 16.83 29.28 -5.95
CA THR A 86 15.62 29.97 -6.41
C THR A 86 14.40 29.08 -6.05
N GLY A 87 13.19 29.64 -5.92
CA GLY A 87 12.00 28.94 -5.45
C GLY A 87 11.69 27.58 -6.14
N SER A 88 12.04 27.43 -7.42
CA SER A 88 11.91 26.17 -8.18
C SER A 88 12.86 25.07 -7.70
N THR A 89 13.97 25.40 -7.06
CA THR A 89 14.93 24.44 -6.51
C THR A 89 14.48 23.83 -5.19
N ASN A 90 13.63 24.53 -4.41
CA ASN A 90 13.09 24.01 -3.17
C ASN A 90 12.07 22.89 -3.42
N GLU A 91 11.24 23.00 -4.47
CA GLU A 91 10.33 21.93 -4.89
C GLU A 91 11.09 20.69 -5.35
N LEU A 92 12.19 20.84 -6.09
CA LEU A 92 13.03 19.72 -6.51
C LEU A 92 13.69 19.01 -5.33
N ARG A 93 14.09 19.75 -4.29
CA ARG A 93 14.68 19.17 -3.06
C ARG A 93 13.66 18.40 -2.22
N ALA A 94 12.42 18.82 -2.23
CA ALA A 94 11.34 18.16 -1.49
C ALA A 94 10.73 16.97 -2.24
N LYS A 95 11.19 16.68 -3.46
CA LYS A 95 10.67 15.57 -4.26
C LYS A 95 11.07 14.22 -3.66
N THR A 96 10.07 13.40 -3.39
CA THR A 96 10.18 12.09 -2.77
C THR A 96 9.58 11.02 -3.65
N ASN A 97 10.19 9.85 -3.65
CA ASN A 97 9.59 8.65 -4.21
C ASN A 97 9.05 7.79 -3.06
N ILE A 98 7.80 7.38 -3.18
CA ILE A 98 7.15 6.53 -2.20
C ILE A 98 6.89 5.19 -2.84
N HIS A 99 7.29 4.13 -2.14
CA HIS A 99 6.95 2.76 -2.45
C HIS A 99 6.31 2.14 -1.21
N ASP A 100 5.12 1.59 -1.38
CA ASP A 100 4.41 0.91 -0.32
C ASP A 100 4.05 -0.51 -0.73
N PHE A 101 4.21 -1.46 0.20
CA PHE A 101 4.00 -2.89 -0.01
C PHE A 101 3.05 -3.45 1.05
N PRO A 102 1.74 -3.29 0.91
CA PRO A 102 0.77 -3.94 1.77
C PRO A 102 0.68 -5.44 1.47
N ILE A 103 0.73 -6.23 2.55
CA ILE A 103 0.52 -7.69 2.56
C ILE A 103 -0.70 -7.95 3.41
N MET A 104 -1.75 -8.52 2.81
CA MET A 104 -3.08 -8.62 3.41
C MET A 104 -3.58 -10.05 3.47
N ALA A 105 -4.25 -10.41 4.56
CA ALA A 105 -5.21 -11.51 4.58
C ALA A 105 -6.60 -10.95 4.20
N LEU A 106 -7.29 -11.62 3.29
CA LEU A 106 -8.54 -11.15 2.70
C LEU A 106 -9.69 -12.10 2.99
N ALA A 107 -10.88 -11.55 3.19
CA ALA A 107 -12.15 -12.26 3.17
C ALA A 107 -13.08 -11.59 2.16
N THR A 108 -13.71 -12.38 1.29
CA THR A 108 -14.61 -11.88 0.25
C THR A 108 -15.95 -12.58 0.32
N VAL A 109 -17.01 -11.80 0.27
CA VAL A 109 -18.39 -12.31 0.15
C VAL A 109 -18.98 -11.85 -1.17
N ARG A 110 -19.50 -12.78 -1.98
CA ARG A 110 -20.09 -12.54 -3.29
C ARG A 110 -21.61 -12.67 -3.27
N PHE A 111 -22.24 -11.86 -4.05
CA PHE A 111 -23.69 -11.82 -4.25
C PHE A 111 -23.95 -11.98 -5.75
N PRO A 112 -24.44 -13.15 -6.21
CA PRO A 112 -24.72 -13.37 -7.62
C PRO A 112 -25.87 -12.47 -8.08
N VAL A 113 -25.65 -11.75 -9.17
CA VAL A 113 -26.63 -10.85 -9.79
C VAL A 113 -27.14 -11.46 -11.08
N THR A 114 -26.26 -12.06 -11.88
CA THR A 114 -26.59 -12.81 -13.10
C THR A 114 -25.76 -14.09 -13.15
N PRO A 115 -26.01 -15.03 -14.07
CA PRO A 115 -25.18 -16.22 -14.23
C PRO A 115 -23.70 -15.95 -14.54
N LEU A 116 -23.36 -14.71 -14.97
CA LEU A 116 -22.00 -14.31 -15.35
C LEU A 116 -21.46 -13.15 -14.51
N SER A 117 -22.26 -12.57 -13.62
CA SER A 117 -21.85 -11.34 -12.89
C SER A 117 -22.23 -11.41 -11.43
N ASP A 118 -21.26 -11.11 -10.57
CA ASP A 118 -21.45 -10.98 -9.15
C ASP A 118 -21.10 -9.55 -8.69
N VAL A 119 -21.73 -9.11 -7.62
CA VAL A 119 -21.23 -8.01 -6.79
C VAL A 119 -20.56 -8.62 -5.57
N TYR A 120 -19.49 -8.03 -5.08
CA TYR A 120 -18.83 -8.54 -3.89
C TYR A 120 -18.43 -7.43 -2.92
N ILE A 121 -18.28 -7.83 -1.67
CA ILE A 121 -17.64 -7.03 -0.62
C ILE A 121 -16.42 -7.81 -0.17
N ASN A 122 -15.29 -7.13 -0.04
CA ASN A 122 -14.09 -7.69 0.54
C ASN A 122 -13.62 -6.86 1.73
N GLY A 123 -12.99 -7.52 2.66
CA GLY A 123 -12.30 -6.90 3.79
C GLY A 123 -10.96 -7.58 4.01
N GLY A 124 -9.98 -6.82 4.45
CA GLY A 124 -8.63 -7.34 4.69
C GLY A 124 -7.96 -6.70 5.89
N LEU A 125 -7.07 -7.48 6.49
CA LEU A 125 -6.19 -7.07 7.58
C LEU A 125 -4.77 -7.50 7.23
N GLY A 126 -3.79 -6.67 7.55
CA GLY A 126 -2.42 -7.01 7.20
C GLY A 126 -1.39 -6.06 7.78
N PHE A 127 -0.23 -6.09 7.14
CA PHE A 127 0.89 -5.22 7.44
C PHE A 127 1.39 -4.61 6.15
N GLU A 128 1.92 -3.40 6.26
CA GLU A 128 2.57 -2.74 5.14
C GLU A 128 4.00 -2.32 5.48
N ALA A 129 4.81 -2.27 4.44
CA ALA A 129 6.17 -1.74 4.47
C ALA A 129 6.24 -0.53 3.56
N LEU A 130 6.37 0.64 4.17
CA LEU A 130 6.53 1.92 3.47
C LEU A 130 8.02 2.24 3.33
N PHE A 131 8.43 2.58 2.11
CA PHE A 131 9.76 3.02 1.75
C PHE A 131 9.68 4.41 1.13
N ILE A 132 10.40 5.37 1.72
CA ILE A 132 10.44 6.76 1.27
C ILE A 132 11.88 7.10 0.90
N ASP A 133 12.10 7.48 -0.35
CA ASP A 133 13.39 7.94 -0.85
C ASP A 133 13.34 9.46 -1.04
N TYR A 134 14.01 10.18 -0.14
CA TYR A 134 14.19 11.63 -0.22
C TYR A 134 15.39 11.94 -1.11
N SER A 135 15.12 12.40 -2.31
CA SER A 135 16.20 12.75 -3.27
C SER A 135 16.72 14.15 -3.01
N ASN A 136 18.02 14.26 -2.73
CA ASN A 136 18.71 15.54 -2.68
C ASN A 136 19.41 15.81 -4.02
N TYR A 137 18.77 16.59 -4.90
CA TYR A 137 19.29 16.88 -6.24
C TYR A 137 20.55 17.74 -6.26
N GLN A 138 20.86 18.49 -5.18
CA GLN A 138 22.09 19.27 -5.10
C GLN A 138 23.27 18.47 -4.58
N ASN A 139 23.01 17.50 -3.73
CA ASN A 139 24.02 16.61 -3.17
C ASN A 139 23.47 15.18 -3.09
N PRO A 140 23.60 14.37 -4.15
CA PRO A 140 23.10 12.99 -4.18
C PRO A 140 23.65 12.09 -3.07
N SER A 141 24.79 12.46 -2.47
CA SER A 141 25.36 11.74 -1.32
C SER A 141 24.57 11.95 -0.02
N GLN A 142 23.62 12.87 -0.01
CA GLN A 142 22.73 13.19 1.12
C GLN A 142 21.29 12.72 0.87
N ASN A 143 21.07 11.80 -0.05
CA ASN A 143 19.79 11.11 -0.16
C ASN A 143 19.51 10.39 1.15
N ASP A 144 18.28 10.51 1.64
CA ASP A 144 17.84 9.89 2.88
C ASP A 144 16.75 8.86 2.58
N PHE A 145 16.97 7.65 3.05
CA PHE A 145 16.05 6.53 2.87
C PHE A 145 15.39 6.19 4.19
N LYS A 146 14.06 6.24 4.24
CA LYS A 146 13.27 5.89 5.42
C LYS A 146 12.43 4.68 5.14
N THR A 147 12.31 3.84 6.17
CA THR A 147 11.41 2.68 6.17
C THR A 147 10.50 2.76 7.37
N ALA A 148 9.24 2.44 7.18
CA ALA A 148 8.27 2.31 8.26
C ALA A 148 7.41 1.07 8.03
N PHE A 149 6.95 0.48 9.14
CA PHE A 149 6.04 -0.66 9.11
C PHE A 149 4.83 -0.31 9.94
N ASP A 150 3.65 -0.69 9.45
CA ASP A 150 2.41 -0.48 10.19
C ASP A 150 1.41 -1.61 9.94
N PHE A 151 0.44 -1.71 10.84
CA PHE A 151 -0.75 -2.52 10.63
C PHE A 151 -1.69 -1.79 9.68
N ASN A 152 -2.29 -2.53 8.75
CA ASN A 152 -3.26 -1.97 7.83
C ASN A 152 -4.56 -2.77 7.78
N TRP A 153 -5.63 -2.10 7.34
CA TRP A 153 -6.87 -2.76 6.98
C TRP A 153 -7.45 -2.15 5.72
N THR A 154 -8.27 -2.93 5.03
CA THR A 154 -8.96 -2.50 3.82
C THR A 154 -10.40 -2.97 3.81
N LEU A 155 -11.27 -2.19 3.18
CA LEU A 155 -12.64 -2.56 2.87
C LEU A 155 -12.94 -2.14 1.44
N GLY A 156 -13.54 -3.03 0.66
CA GLY A 156 -13.86 -2.77 -0.74
C GLY A 156 -15.19 -3.35 -1.16
N VAL A 157 -15.73 -2.77 -2.21
CA VAL A 157 -16.90 -3.25 -2.93
C VAL A 157 -16.56 -3.30 -4.42
N GLY A 158 -16.97 -4.36 -5.08
CA GLY A 158 -16.66 -4.54 -6.50
C GLY A 158 -17.69 -5.37 -7.25
N GLY A 159 -17.44 -5.49 -8.53
CA GLY A 159 -18.20 -6.34 -9.42
C GLY A 159 -17.30 -7.24 -10.25
N THR A 160 -17.80 -8.43 -10.61
CA THR A 160 -17.11 -9.37 -11.48
C THR A 160 -17.92 -9.65 -12.71
N TYR A 161 -17.23 -10.02 -13.80
CA TYR A 161 -17.85 -10.55 -15.00
C TYR A 161 -17.06 -11.74 -15.53
N GLY A 162 -17.68 -12.91 -15.51
CA GLY A 162 -17.12 -14.17 -16.00
C GLY A 162 -17.16 -14.22 -17.52
N PHE A 163 -16.02 -14.15 -18.17
CA PHE A 163 -15.88 -14.31 -19.62
C PHE A 163 -15.51 -15.75 -20.03
N SER A 164 -15.14 -16.57 -19.07
CA SER A 164 -14.95 -18.01 -19.28
C SER A 164 -15.27 -18.79 -17.98
N LYS A 165 -15.35 -20.14 -18.10
CA LYS A 165 -15.55 -21.01 -16.92
C LYS A 165 -14.42 -20.95 -15.91
N LYS A 166 -13.26 -20.41 -16.30
CA LYS A 166 -12.05 -20.40 -15.49
C LYS A 166 -11.44 -19.01 -15.31
N ALA A 167 -12.13 -17.96 -15.79
CA ALA A 167 -11.62 -16.61 -15.66
C ALA A 167 -12.73 -15.56 -15.64
N GLU A 168 -12.50 -14.52 -14.86
CA GLU A 168 -13.36 -13.34 -14.74
C GLU A 168 -12.53 -12.07 -14.76
N VAL A 169 -13.10 -10.98 -15.23
CA VAL A 169 -12.61 -9.63 -14.95
C VAL A 169 -13.34 -9.07 -13.75
N PHE A 170 -12.71 -8.17 -13.03
CA PHE A 170 -13.33 -7.47 -11.91
C PHE A 170 -12.90 -6.01 -11.85
N ALA A 171 -13.75 -5.20 -11.22
CA ALA A 171 -13.44 -3.83 -10.82
C ALA A 171 -13.88 -3.61 -9.38
N GLU A 172 -13.11 -2.82 -8.65
CA GLU A 172 -13.29 -2.63 -7.22
C GLU A 172 -12.98 -1.20 -6.81
N LEU A 173 -13.84 -0.65 -5.96
CA LEU A 173 -13.61 0.57 -5.22
C LEU A 173 -13.38 0.18 -3.76
N GLY A 174 -12.27 0.62 -3.17
CA GLY A 174 -11.91 0.28 -1.81
C GLY A 174 -11.38 1.47 -1.03
N TYR A 175 -11.34 1.30 0.28
CA TYR A 175 -10.68 2.18 1.22
C TYR A 175 -9.60 1.39 1.96
N HIS A 176 -8.41 1.95 2.03
CA HIS A 176 -7.28 1.45 2.78
C HIS A 176 -6.98 2.37 3.94
N SER A 177 -6.53 1.84 5.07
CA SER A 177 -6.18 2.64 6.24
C SER A 177 -4.92 2.10 6.90
N SER A 178 -3.96 3.01 7.05
CA SER A 178 -2.71 2.81 7.78
C SER A 178 -2.05 4.15 8.07
N ALA A 179 -1.13 4.15 9.02
CA ALA A 179 -0.41 5.35 9.44
C ALA A 179 1.03 5.02 9.87
N PRO A 180 1.86 4.48 8.96
CA PRO A 180 3.23 4.13 9.26
C PRO A 180 4.01 5.31 9.83
N SER A 181 4.83 5.02 10.84
CA SER A 181 5.60 6.05 11.53
C SER A 181 7.05 5.62 11.74
N TRP A 182 7.92 6.59 11.83
CA TRP A 182 9.33 6.40 12.16
C TRP A 182 9.84 7.50 13.07
N ASP A 183 10.86 7.17 13.84
CA ASP A 183 11.55 8.12 14.71
C ASP A 183 12.76 8.71 13.99
N TYR A 184 13.02 10.01 14.20
CA TYR A 184 14.24 10.65 13.79
C TYR A 184 14.81 11.51 14.92
N GLN A 185 16.14 11.67 14.95
CA GLN A 185 16.82 12.42 15.98
C GLN A 185 17.38 13.72 15.42
N VAL A 186 17.15 14.80 16.16
CA VAL A 186 17.76 16.11 15.90
C VAL A 186 18.63 16.47 17.09
N THR A 187 19.88 16.87 16.82
CA THR A 187 20.79 17.37 17.86
C THR A 187 20.71 18.90 17.89
N ASP A 188 20.40 19.46 19.06
CA ASP A 188 20.35 20.91 19.23
C ASP A 188 21.75 21.55 19.31
N ALA A 189 21.82 22.89 19.35
CA ALA A 189 23.04 23.64 19.41
C ALA A 189 23.88 23.37 20.69
N ASN A 190 23.26 22.80 21.73
CA ASN A 190 23.92 22.44 22.99
C ASN A 190 24.41 20.98 23.00
N GLY A 191 24.15 20.23 21.91
CA GLY A 191 24.55 18.83 21.79
C GLY A 191 23.53 17.84 22.35
N TYR A 192 22.35 18.27 22.80
CA TYR A 192 21.28 17.38 23.26
C TYR A 192 20.54 16.79 22.07
N LYS A 193 20.24 15.49 22.15
CA LYS A 193 19.48 14.76 21.14
C LYS A 193 18.01 14.77 21.50
N HIS A 194 17.20 15.25 20.57
CA HIS A 194 15.73 15.22 20.63
C HIS A 194 15.22 14.18 19.65
N THR A 195 14.35 13.26 20.10
CA THR A 195 13.71 12.26 19.25
C THR A 195 12.32 12.76 18.87
N PHE A 196 12.04 12.79 17.57
CA PHE A 196 10.75 13.16 16.99
C PHE A 196 10.20 11.96 16.25
N GLN A 197 8.88 11.78 16.34
CA GLN A 197 8.16 10.79 15.55
C GLN A 197 7.47 11.49 14.38
N ARG A 198 7.64 10.96 13.17
CA ARG A 198 6.88 11.38 11.99
C ARG A 198 5.94 10.26 11.57
N THR A 199 4.66 10.60 11.40
CA THR A 199 3.62 9.70 10.92
C THR A 199 3.26 10.09 9.49
N PHE A 200 3.08 9.10 8.63
CA PHE A 200 2.70 9.29 7.25
C PHE A 200 1.34 8.60 7.02
N ASP A 201 0.27 9.39 6.86
CA ASP A 201 -1.08 8.85 6.69
C ASP A 201 -1.26 8.28 5.29
N MET A 202 -1.21 6.95 5.20
CA MET A 202 -1.45 6.18 3.98
C MET A 202 -2.92 5.77 3.83
N SER A 203 -3.83 6.33 4.64
CA SER A 203 -5.26 6.05 4.48
C SER A 203 -5.83 6.76 3.25
N GLY A 204 -6.65 6.07 2.47
CA GLY A 204 -7.22 6.67 1.26
C GLY A 204 -8.06 5.71 0.41
N MET A 205 -8.55 6.25 -0.71
CA MET A 205 -9.39 5.53 -1.66
C MET A 205 -8.55 4.81 -2.71
N MET A 206 -8.98 3.61 -3.08
CA MET A 206 -8.39 2.79 -4.13
C MET A 206 -9.42 2.48 -5.20
N LEU A 207 -9.02 2.57 -6.47
CA LEU A 207 -9.78 2.06 -7.61
C LEU A 207 -8.90 1.01 -8.31
N ARG A 208 -9.38 -0.22 -8.36
CA ARG A 208 -8.63 -1.36 -8.92
C ARG A 208 -9.47 -2.11 -9.95
N ALA A 209 -8.81 -2.68 -10.94
CA ALA A 209 -9.39 -3.62 -11.88
C ALA A 209 -8.40 -4.77 -12.13
N GLY A 210 -8.90 -5.92 -12.52
CA GLY A 210 -8.03 -7.07 -12.70
C GLY A 210 -8.70 -8.24 -13.40
N VAL A 211 -7.90 -9.30 -13.49
CA VAL A 211 -8.34 -10.60 -14.01
C VAL A 211 -8.08 -11.64 -12.94
N ARG A 212 -9.08 -12.47 -12.66
CA ARG A 212 -8.99 -13.60 -11.73
C ARG A 212 -9.16 -14.90 -12.49
N PHE A 213 -8.34 -15.88 -12.14
CA PHE A 213 -8.32 -17.23 -12.70
C PHE A 213 -8.71 -18.24 -11.64
N TYR A 214 -9.39 -19.31 -12.07
CA TYR A 214 -9.85 -20.43 -11.25
C TYR A 214 -9.15 -21.73 -11.67
N TYR A 215 -8.65 -22.50 -10.71
CA TYR A 215 -7.94 -23.77 -10.95
C TYR A 215 -8.10 -24.77 -9.80
#